data_7877c6ca9227c70244cbe3e0846c57c9
#
_entry.id   7877c6ca9227c70244cbe3e0846c57c9
#
_cell.length_a   1.000
_cell.length_b   1.000
_cell.length_c   1.000
_cell.angle_alpha   90.00
_cell.angle_beta   90.00
_cell.angle_gamma   90.00
#
_symmetry.space_group_name_H-M   'P 1'
#
loop_
_entity.id
_entity.type
_entity.pdbx_description
1 polymer ?
#
loop_
_entity_poly.entity_id
_entity_poly.type
_entity_poly.pdbx_seq_one_letter_code
_entity_poly.pdbx_strand_id
1 'polypeptide(L)'
;TTMETIGNAVLTSKGEGNDALRRAFADGTMDAAKLNKELIHFIYRLLFLFIIEERGLVYQIPDSIDAPDYKQQCQWQDIYKKYYAASRLRRLSELSYLKQRQYSDLWQGLMDTFHLFEPDTFGEKLGIKPLGGVLFGTETLHWLKQCQVSNRDLLAAFAALNEFTDERQQRVKINYSSLDVEEFGSVYEGILEMRPFVQPGVAASDWQFGFV
;
A
#
# COMPACT_ATOMS: atom_id res chain seq x y z
N THR A 1 -5.02 0.53 14.02
CA THR A 1 -3.95 1.01 13.12
C THR A 1 -4.24 0.61 11.66
N THR A 2 -3.56 1.24 10.69
CA THR A 2 -3.64 0.86 9.26
C THR A 2 -3.23 -0.59 9.04
N MET A 3 -2.20 -1.05 9.73
CA MET A 3 -1.73 -2.45 9.64
C MET A 3 -2.78 -3.43 10.15
N GLU A 4 -3.45 -3.13 11.26
CA GLU A 4 -4.56 -3.96 11.76
C GLU A 4 -5.73 -3.99 10.77
N THR A 5 -6.07 -2.85 10.18
CA THR A 5 -7.14 -2.77 9.17
C THR A 5 -6.85 -3.68 7.98
N ILE A 6 -5.64 -3.60 7.40
CA ILE A 6 -5.26 -4.45 6.26
C ILE A 6 -5.06 -5.91 6.69
N GLY A 7 -4.39 -6.16 7.84
CA GLY A 7 -4.18 -7.50 8.38
C GLY A 7 -5.50 -8.23 8.62
N ASN A 8 -6.47 -7.57 9.24
CA ASN A 8 -7.81 -8.12 9.42
C ASN A 8 -8.53 -8.31 8.07
N ALA A 9 -8.42 -7.35 7.16
CA ALA A 9 -9.08 -7.45 5.85
C ALA A 9 -8.58 -8.66 5.05
N VAL A 10 -7.28 -8.94 5.00
CA VAL A 10 -6.75 -10.11 4.27
C VAL A 10 -7.13 -11.43 4.94
N LEU A 11 -7.30 -11.47 6.26
CA LEU A 11 -7.72 -12.67 6.98
C LEU A 11 -9.23 -12.92 6.90
N THR A 12 -10.06 -11.87 6.82
CA THR A 12 -11.53 -11.99 6.88
C THR A 12 -12.21 -11.92 5.52
N SER A 13 -11.54 -11.39 4.48
CA SER A 13 -12.09 -11.31 3.14
C SER A 13 -12.25 -12.69 2.49
N LYS A 14 -13.20 -12.77 1.56
CA LYS A 14 -13.41 -13.95 0.71
C LYS A 14 -12.52 -13.83 -0.52
N GLY A 15 -11.88 -14.92 -0.89
CA GLY A 15 -11.02 -14.99 -2.07
C GLY A 15 -10.12 -16.22 -1.97
N GLU A 16 -9.71 -16.74 -3.11
CA GLU A 16 -8.86 -17.95 -3.16
C GLU A 16 -7.52 -17.72 -2.45
N GLY A 17 -6.89 -16.56 -2.66
CA GLY A 17 -5.64 -16.18 -1.99
C GLY A 17 -5.82 -15.99 -0.48
N ASN A 18 -6.95 -15.42 -0.04
CA ASN A 18 -7.27 -15.26 1.38
C ASN A 18 -7.48 -16.64 2.05
N ASP A 19 -8.17 -17.57 1.35
CA ASP A 19 -8.35 -18.94 1.84
C ASP A 19 -7.01 -19.69 1.89
N ALA A 20 -6.13 -19.48 0.92
CA ALA A 20 -4.78 -20.05 0.92
C ALA A 20 -3.95 -19.52 2.09
N LEU A 21 -4.02 -18.21 2.38
CA LEU A 21 -3.36 -17.61 3.53
C LEU A 21 -3.84 -18.23 4.85
N ARG A 22 -5.16 -18.39 5.06
CA ARG A 22 -5.70 -19.03 6.27
C ARG A 22 -5.26 -20.50 6.40
N ARG A 23 -5.21 -21.24 5.28
CA ARG A 23 -4.66 -22.62 5.28
C ARG A 23 -3.18 -22.65 5.68
N ALA A 24 -2.38 -21.69 5.18
CA ALA A 24 -0.98 -21.57 5.55
C ALA A 24 -0.76 -21.26 7.04
N PHE A 25 -1.68 -20.58 7.69
CA PHE A 25 -1.68 -20.45 9.16
C PHE A 25 -2.03 -21.78 9.86
N ALA A 26 -2.99 -22.52 9.31
CA ALA A 26 -3.42 -23.79 9.90
C ALA A 26 -2.34 -24.88 9.79
N ASP A 27 -1.57 -24.90 8.72
CA ASP A 27 -0.47 -25.88 8.49
C ASP A 27 0.90 -25.43 9.03
N GLY A 28 0.99 -24.19 9.59
CA GLY A 28 2.21 -23.65 10.18
C GLY A 28 3.21 -23.07 9.17
N THR A 29 2.89 -23.01 7.88
CA THR A 29 3.75 -22.39 6.86
C THR A 29 3.80 -20.87 7.04
N MET A 30 2.70 -20.27 7.53
CA MET A 30 2.55 -18.86 7.88
C MET A 30 2.42 -18.70 9.39
N ASP A 31 2.95 -17.58 9.90
CA ASP A 31 2.77 -17.12 11.27
C ASP A 31 2.53 -15.60 11.34
N ALA A 32 2.21 -15.10 12.52
CA ALA A 32 1.92 -13.67 12.73
C ALA A 32 3.11 -12.77 12.39
N ALA A 33 4.35 -13.22 12.65
CA ALA A 33 5.56 -12.45 12.37
C ALA A 33 5.81 -12.32 10.86
N LYS A 34 5.60 -13.39 10.10
CA LYS A 34 5.71 -13.38 8.64
C LYS A 34 4.66 -12.48 8.00
N LEU A 35 3.40 -12.55 8.43
CA LEU A 35 2.35 -11.66 7.94
C LEU A 35 2.66 -10.21 8.29
N ASN A 36 3.09 -9.94 9.52
CA ASN A 36 3.49 -8.61 9.95
C ASN A 36 4.62 -8.03 9.08
N LYS A 37 5.61 -8.87 8.72
CA LYS A 37 6.70 -8.45 7.83
C LYS A 37 6.19 -7.99 6.47
N GLU A 38 5.24 -8.72 5.86
CA GLU A 38 4.63 -8.28 4.59
C GLU A 38 3.81 -6.99 4.77
N LEU A 39 3.05 -6.86 5.88
CA LEU A 39 2.31 -5.63 6.20
C LEU A 39 3.23 -4.42 6.39
N ILE A 40 4.37 -4.59 7.04
CA ILE A 40 5.41 -3.56 7.15
C ILE A 40 5.88 -3.13 5.76
N HIS A 41 6.26 -4.07 4.91
CA HIS A 41 6.69 -3.74 3.54
C HIS A 41 5.57 -3.06 2.74
N PHE A 42 4.32 -3.50 2.90
CA PHE A 42 3.16 -2.86 2.27
C PHE A 42 3.03 -1.39 2.67
N ILE A 43 3.08 -1.09 3.97
CA ILE A 43 3.01 0.30 4.47
C ILE A 43 4.20 1.12 3.94
N TYR A 44 5.41 0.55 3.96
CA TYR A 44 6.60 1.26 3.47
C TYR A 44 6.55 1.55 1.98
N ARG A 45 6.03 0.63 1.15
CA ARG A 45 5.78 0.90 -0.27
C ARG A 45 4.82 2.07 -0.44
N LEU A 46 3.73 2.12 0.35
CA LEU A 46 2.78 3.23 0.31
C LEU A 46 3.42 4.56 0.68
N LEU A 47 4.11 4.61 1.82
CA LEU A 47 4.76 5.83 2.30
C LEU A 47 5.81 6.32 1.30
N PHE A 48 6.59 5.41 0.75
CA PHE A 48 7.58 5.73 -0.27
C PHE A 48 6.94 6.32 -1.53
N LEU A 49 5.86 5.69 -2.03
CA LEU A 49 5.12 6.20 -3.19
C LEU A 49 4.52 7.57 -2.91
N PHE A 50 3.93 7.80 -1.74
CA PHE A 50 3.42 9.13 -1.37
C PHE A 50 4.52 10.20 -1.44
N ILE A 51 5.71 9.89 -0.91
CA ILE A 51 6.84 10.83 -0.93
C ILE A 51 7.27 11.14 -2.35
N ILE A 52 7.52 10.13 -3.20
CA ILE A 52 8.04 10.35 -4.56
C ILE A 52 6.97 10.98 -5.47
N GLU A 53 5.69 10.67 -5.27
CA GLU A 53 4.58 11.26 -6.01
C GLU A 53 4.37 12.74 -5.64
N GLU A 54 4.36 13.08 -4.36
CA GLU A 54 4.19 14.46 -3.89
C GLU A 54 5.41 15.35 -4.22
N ARG A 55 6.61 14.75 -4.30
CA ARG A 55 7.83 15.44 -4.74
C ARG A 55 8.01 15.47 -6.27
N GLY A 56 7.11 14.84 -7.04
CA GLY A 56 7.18 14.79 -8.50
C GLY A 56 8.36 13.98 -9.04
N LEU A 57 8.86 12.98 -8.30
CA LEU A 57 10.06 12.21 -8.61
C LEU A 57 9.80 10.97 -9.48
N VAL A 58 8.54 10.62 -9.76
CA VAL A 58 8.20 9.43 -10.58
C VAL A 58 8.63 9.63 -12.02
N TYR A 59 8.49 10.86 -12.56
CA TYR A 59 8.89 11.23 -13.91
C TYR A 59 9.81 12.45 -13.90
N GLN A 60 10.82 12.41 -14.73
CA GLN A 60 11.71 13.55 -14.98
C GLN A 60 11.29 14.24 -16.28
N ILE A 61 10.28 15.11 -16.17
CA ILE A 61 9.81 15.88 -17.34
C ILE A 61 10.91 16.88 -17.74
N PRO A 62 11.35 16.88 -19.02
CA PRO A 62 12.31 17.88 -19.51
C PRO A 62 11.77 19.30 -19.37
N ASP A 63 12.64 20.26 -19.07
CA ASP A 63 12.27 21.69 -18.96
C ASP A 63 11.85 22.28 -20.32
N SER A 64 12.43 21.78 -21.41
CA SER A 64 12.10 22.24 -22.74
C SER A 64 10.99 21.45 -23.39
N ILE A 65 9.95 22.13 -23.85
CA ILE A 65 8.82 21.55 -24.61
C ILE A 65 9.28 20.94 -25.94
N ASP A 66 10.41 21.38 -26.47
CA ASP A 66 10.99 20.90 -27.72
C ASP A 66 11.89 19.68 -27.54
N ALA A 67 12.07 19.22 -26.30
CA ALA A 67 12.83 17.99 -26.03
C ALA A 67 12.12 16.77 -26.67
N PRO A 68 12.86 15.85 -27.31
CA PRO A 68 12.28 14.75 -28.09
C PRO A 68 11.30 13.87 -27.30
N ASP A 69 11.53 13.72 -26.00
CA ASP A 69 10.75 12.87 -25.09
C ASP A 69 9.73 13.64 -24.24
N TYR A 70 9.69 14.98 -24.30
CA TYR A 70 8.79 15.81 -23.50
C TYR A 70 7.33 15.35 -23.57
N LYS A 71 6.78 15.24 -24.79
CA LYS A 71 5.39 14.87 -25.00
C LYS A 71 5.07 13.47 -24.45
N GLN A 72 5.98 12.54 -24.64
CA GLN A 72 5.81 11.17 -24.18
C GLN A 72 5.88 11.08 -22.66
N GLN A 73 6.82 11.75 -22.02
CA GLN A 73 6.95 11.82 -20.56
C GLN A 73 5.70 12.43 -19.93
N CYS A 74 5.16 13.50 -20.49
CA CYS A 74 3.91 14.10 -20.05
C CYS A 74 2.72 13.13 -20.16
N GLN A 75 2.60 12.39 -21.27
CA GLN A 75 1.54 11.41 -21.47
C GLN A 75 1.62 10.26 -20.44
N TRP A 76 2.81 9.72 -20.22
CA TRP A 76 3.03 8.67 -19.19
C TRP A 76 2.69 9.17 -17.79
N GLN A 77 3.12 10.39 -17.45
CA GLN A 77 2.80 11.00 -16.16
C GLN A 77 1.29 11.17 -15.97
N ASP A 78 0.56 11.60 -17.00
CA ASP A 78 -0.88 11.78 -16.95
C ASP A 78 -1.61 10.44 -16.75
N ILE A 79 -1.18 9.40 -17.47
CA ILE A 79 -1.71 8.04 -17.30
C ILE A 79 -1.45 7.54 -15.88
N TYR A 80 -0.22 7.67 -15.38
CA TYR A 80 0.14 7.26 -14.04
C TYR A 80 -0.71 7.98 -12.98
N LYS A 81 -0.75 9.30 -13.02
CA LYS A 81 -1.53 10.12 -12.07
C LYS A 81 -3.02 9.78 -12.06
N LYS A 82 -3.57 9.48 -13.23
CA LYS A 82 -5.00 9.21 -13.38
C LYS A 82 -5.39 7.82 -12.92
N TYR A 83 -4.56 6.81 -13.16
CA TYR A 83 -4.96 5.42 -13.00
C TYR A 83 -4.18 4.67 -11.91
N TYR A 84 -2.90 4.98 -11.70
CA TYR A 84 -2.00 4.18 -10.87
C TYR A 84 -1.56 4.87 -9.58
N ALA A 85 -1.47 6.21 -9.54
CA ALA A 85 -0.90 6.91 -8.40
C ALA A 85 -1.55 6.52 -7.06
N ALA A 86 -0.73 6.19 -6.07
CA ALA A 86 -1.19 5.87 -4.72
C ALA A 86 -1.87 7.07 -4.07
N SER A 87 -1.41 8.30 -4.36
CA SER A 87 -2.06 9.55 -3.93
C SER A 87 -3.50 9.71 -4.45
N ARG A 88 -3.85 9.05 -5.57
CA ARG A 88 -5.24 8.98 -6.05
C ARG A 88 -6.13 8.27 -5.02
N LEU A 89 -5.67 7.16 -4.42
CA LEU A 89 -6.42 6.43 -3.41
C LEU A 89 -6.62 7.24 -2.12
N ARG A 90 -5.67 8.11 -1.77
CA ARG A 90 -5.83 9.07 -0.67
C ARG A 90 -7.05 9.98 -0.92
N ARG A 91 -7.20 10.53 -2.12
CA ARG A 91 -8.36 11.35 -2.47
C ARG A 91 -9.66 10.54 -2.47
N LEU A 92 -9.63 9.31 -3.00
CA LEU A 92 -10.80 8.43 -3.02
C LEU A 92 -11.25 8.02 -1.61
N SER A 93 -10.34 7.95 -0.64
CA SER A 93 -10.68 7.60 0.74
C SER A 93 -11.57 8.64 1.44
N GLU A 94 -11.63 9.86 0.92
CA GLU A 94 -12.53 10.92 1.41
C GLU A 94 -13.98 10.74 0.91
N LEU A 95 -14.19 9.89 -0.13
CA LEU A 95 -15.49 9.69 -0.77
C LEU A 95 -16.22 8.49 -0.16
N SER A 96 -17.26 8.75 0.64
CA SER A 96 -17.98 7.70 1.38
C SER A 96 -18.70 6.69 0.49
N TYR A 97 -19.19 7.09 -0.68
CA TYR A 97 -19.92 6.21 -1.61
C TYR A 97 -19.04 5.14 -2.28
N LEU A 98 -17.72 5.31 -2.26
CA LEU A 98 -16.77 4.32 -2.77
C LEU A 98 -16.42 3.22 -1.76
N LYS A 99 -16.78 3.40 -0.48
CA LYS A 99 -16.48 2.48 0.61
C LYS A 99 -17.45 1.28 0.62
N GLN A 100 -17.39 0.46 -0.43
CA GLN A 100 -18.25 -0.72 -0.58
C GLN A 100 -17.44 -2.01 -0.38
N ARG A 101 -18.03 -2.99 0.32
CA ARG A 101 -17.37 -4.27 0.62
C ARG A 101 -17.37 -5.25 -0.54
N GLN A 102 -18.30 -5.12 -1.47
CA GLN A 102 -18.48 -6.05 -2.58
C GLN A 102 -17.43 -5.94 -3.68
N TYR A 103 -16.69 -4.82 -3.70
CA TYR A 103 -15.65 -4.56 -4.69
C TYR A 103 -14.27 -4.59 -4.05
N SER A 104 -13.28 -5.11 -4.81
CA SER A 104 -11.86 -5.19 -4.44
C SER A 104 -10.93 -4.71 -5.57
N ASP A 105 -11.47 -4.02 -6.56
CA ASP A 105 -10.73 -3.52 -7.72
C ASP A 105 -9.65 -2.50 -7.36
N LEU A 106 -9.88 -1.70 -6.32
CA LEU A 106 -8.86 -0.74 -5.85
C LEU A 106 -7.64 -1.44 -5.23
N TRP A 107 -7.84 -2.59 -4.58
CA TRP A 107 -6.73 -3.39 -4.07
C TRP A 107 -5.89 -3.95 -5.21
N GLN A 108 -6.53 -4.54 -6.22
CA GLN A 108 -5.82 -5.04 -7.38
C GLN A 108 -5.06 -3.93 -8.09
N GLY A 109 -5.70 -2.79 -8.33
CA GLY A 109 -5.04 -1.62 -8.94
C GLY A 109 -3.84 -1.11 -8.13
N LEU A 110 -3.87 -1.20 -6.79
CA LEU A 110 -2.72 -0.86 -5.95
C LEU A 110 -1.58 -1.89 -6.09
N MET A 111 -1.91 -3.18 -6.18
CA MET A 111 -0.89 -4.23 -6.43
C MET A 111 -0.23 -4.02 -7.81
N ASP A 112 -1.01 -3.66 -8.83
CA ASP A 112 -0.49 -3.32 -10.15
C ASP A 112 0.40 -2.06 -10.10
N THR A 113 0.05 -1.07 -9.26
CA THR A 113 0.91 0.10 -9.03
C THR A 113 2.26 -0.31 -8.42
N PHE A 114 2.27 -1.18 -7.42
CA PHE A 114 3.52 -1.69 -6.84
C PHE A 114 4.36 -2.45 -7.88
N HIS A 115 3.71 -3.23 -8.74
CA HIS A 115 4.36 -3.99 -9.80
C HIS A 115 5.09 -3.07 -10.82
N LEU A 116 4.58 -1.86 -11.08
CA LEU A 116 5.27 -0.89 -11.95
C LEU A 116 6.68 -0.54 -11.46
N PHE A 117 6.95 -0.67 -10.16
CA PHE A 117 8.23 -0.32 -9.55
C PHE A 117 9.10 -1.53 -9.20
N GLU A 118 8.61 -2.75 -9.44
CA GLU A 118 9.37 -3.97 -9.18
C GLU A 118 10.46 -4.23 -10.24
N PRO A 119 11.48 -5.05 -9.94
CA PRO A 119 12.64 -5.26 -10.81
C PRO A 119 12.32 -6.20 -11.99
N ASP A 120 11.33 -5.84 -12.78
CA ASP A 120 10.97 -6.47 -14.04
C ASP A 120 10.70 -5.39 -15.11
N THR A 121 10.24 -5.80 -16.29
CA THR A 121 10.00 -4.90 -17.42
C THR A 121 8.57 -4.31 -17.46
N PHE A 122 7.73 -4.59 -16.46
CA PHE A 122 6.34 -4.15 -16.49
C PHE A 122 6.19 -2.62 -16.45
N GLY A 123 6.98 -1.94 -15.60
CA GLY A 123 6.98 -0.48 -15.48
C GLY A 123 7.54 0.26 -16.70
N GLU A 124 8.40 -0.39 -17.48
CA GLU A 124 9.01 0.21 -18.69
C GLU A 124 7.96 0.67 -19.71
N LYS A 125 6.80 0.01 -19.76
CA LYS A 125 5.68 0.38 -20.64
C LYS A 125 5.12 1.77 -20.36
N LEU A 126 5.31 2.27 -19.13
CA LEU A 126 4.97 3.62 -18.70
C LEU A 126 6.21 4.47 -18.41
N GLY A 127 7.39 4.06 -18.90
CA GLY A 127 8.64 4.79 -18.68
C GLY A 127 9.09 4.83 -17.21
N ILE A 128 8.54 3.95 -16.36
CA ILE A 128 8.91 3.86 -14.95
C ILE A 128 10.11 2.92 -14.82
N LYS A 129 11.14 3.42 -14.14
CA LYS A 129 12.32 2.62 -13.82
C LYS A 129 12.07 1.83 -12.55
N PRO A 130 12.49 0.55 -12.50
CA PRO A 130 12.41 -0.25 -11.28
C PRO A 130 13.12 0.44 -10.11
N LEU A 131 12.50 0.36 -8.93
CA LEU A 131 13.13 0.79 -7.70
C LEU A 131 13.96 -0.37 -7.15
N GLY A 132 15.24 -0.13 -6.99
CA GLY A 132 16.16 -1.12 -6.43
C GLY A 132 15.89 -1.40 -4.94
N GLY A 133 16.51 -2.48 -4.43
CA GLY A 133 16.48 -2.82 -3.01
C GLY A 133 15.38 -3.81 -2.63
N VAL A 134 15.39 -4.21 -1.35
CA VAL A 134 14.50 -5.24 -0.82
C VAL A 134 13.03 -4.79 -0.83
N LEU A 135 12.76 -3.51 -0.63
CA LEU A 135 11.40 -2.99 -0.45
C LEU A 135 10.48 -3.31 -1.65
N PHE A 136 10.97 -3.15 -2.87
CA PHE A 136 10.23 -3.45 -4.10
C PHE A 136 10.59 -4.80 -4.73
N GLY A 137 11.19 -5.71 -3.97
CA GLY A 137 11.42 -7.08 -4.42
C GLY A 137 10.12 -7.83 -4.73
N THR A 138 10.11 -8.66 -5.78
CA THR A 138 8.91 -9.40 -6.25
C THR A 138 8.29 -10.28 -5.17
N GLU A 139 9.11 -10.88 -4.31
CA GLU A 139 8.68 -11.80 -3.25
C GLU A 139 8.29 -11.10 -1.93
N THR A 140 8.47 -9.78 -1.84
CA THR A 140 8.31 -9.04 -0.59
C THR A 140 6.86 -9.00 -0.09
N LEU A 141 5.88 -9.07 -1.01
CA LEU A 141 4.45 -9.10 -0.73
C LEU A 141 3.79 -10.38 -1.29
N HIS A 142 4.44 -11.53 -1.10
CA HIS A 142 4.03 -12.79 -1.73
C HIS A 142 2.56 -13.15 -1.43
N TRP A 143 2.15 -13.11 -0.17
CA TRP A 143 0.78 -13.44 0.23
C TRP A 143 -0.20 -12.29 -0.01
N LEU A 144 0.19 -11.06 0.29
CA LEU A 144 -0.68 -9.90 0.12
C LEU A 144 -1.10 -9.69 -1.34
N LYS A 145 -0.23 -9.97 -2.31
CA LYS A 145 -0.54 -9.89 -3.75
C LYS A 145 -1.64 -10.88 -4.18
N GLN A 146 -1.72 -12.03 -3.53
CA GLN A 146 -2.71 -13.06 -3.84
C GLN A 146 -4.04 -12.84 -3.15
N CYS A 147 -4.06 -12.05 -2.07
CA CYS A 147 -5.26 -11.75 -1.30
C CYS A 147 -6.14 -10.71 -1.99
N GLN A 148 -7.40 -10.67 -1.57
CA GLN A 148 -8.34 -9.61 -1.89
C GLN A 148 -8.64 -8.80 -0.63
N VAL A 149 -8.75 -7.49 -0.79
CA VAL A 149 -9.18 -6.56 0.25
C VAL A 149 -10.30 -5.70 -0.32
N SER A 150 -11.39 -5.55 0.43
CA SER A 150 -12.51 -4.74 -0.04
C SER A 150 -12.13 -3.27 -0.21
N ASN A 151 -12.78 -2.58 -1.15
CA ASN A 151 -12.59 -1.13 -1.31
C ASN A 151 -12.85 -0.38 -0.01
N ARG A 152 -13.82 -0.84 0.80
CA ARG A 152 -14.12 -0.25 2.09
C ARG A 152 -12.92 -0.30 3.04
N ASP A 153 -12.32 -1.49 3.19
CA ASP A 153 -11.25 -1.69 4.16
C ASP A 153 -9.96 -1.02 3.68
N LEU A 154 -9.67 -1.08 2.37
CA LEU A 154 -8.55 -0.37 1.77
C LEU A 154 -8.68 1.15 1.96
N LEU A 155 -9.83 1.73 1.62
CA LEU A 155 -10.03 3.17 1.75
C LEU A 155 -10.08 3.62 3.22
N ALA A 156 -10.52 2.77 4.14
CA ALA A 156 -10.41 3.04 5.58
C ALA A 156 -8.94 3.08 6.03
N ALA A 157 -8.10 2.16 5.55
CA ALA A 157 -6.67 2.17 5.80
C ALA A 157 -6.00 3.44 5.25
N PHE A 158 -6.35 3.86 4.03
CA PHE A 158 -5.85 5.10 3.44
C PHE A 158 -6.31 6.36 4.20
N ALA A 159 -7.56 6.39 4.67
CA ALA A 159 -8.05 7.50 5.51
C ALA A 159 -7.23 7.63 6.80
N ALA A 160 -6.87 6.51 7.43
CA ALA A 160 -6.01 6.51 8.62
C ALA A 160 -4.56 6.97 8.34
N LEU A 161 -4.09 6.85 7.08
CA LEU A 161 -2.79 7.39 6.64
C LEU A 161 -2.85 8.85 6.21
N ASN A 162 -4.04 9.41 6.00
CA ASN A 162 -4.19 10.79 5.53
C ASN A 162 -4.13 11.83 6.64
N GLU A 163 -4.51 11.45 7.84
CA GLU A 163 -4.73 12.38 8.94
C GLU A 163 -4.16 11.83 10.25
N PHE A 164 -3.65 12.72 11.07
CA PHE A 164 -3.35 12.44 12.47
C PHE A 164 -4.08 13.45 13.36
N THR A 165 -4.27 13.09 14.62
CA THR A 165 -4.83 13.99 15.62
C THR A 165 -3.69 14.67 16.37
N ASP A 166 -3.63 15.99 16.31
CA ASP A 166 -2.61 16.77 17.00
C ASP A 166 -2.87 16.85 18.53
N GLU A 167 -1.97 17.50 19.25
CA GLU A 167 -2.08 17.72 20.71
C GLU A 167 -3.35 18.51 21.11
N ARG A 168 -3.93 19.28 20.17
CA ARG A 168 -5.17 20.04 20.36
C ARG A 168 -6.43 19.29 19.94
N GLN A 169 -6.32 17.98 19.71
CA GLN A 169 -7.42 17.11 19.24
C GLN A 169 -7.98 17.55 17.85
N GLN A 170 -7.17 18.24 17.05
CA GLN A 170 -7.54 18.62 15.69
C GLN A 170 -7.00 17.60 14.69
N ARG A 171 -7.80 17.27 13.67
CA ARG A 171 -7.35 16.42 12.54
C ARG A 171 -6.51 17.26 11.61
N VAL A 172 -5.27 16.83 11.41
CA VAL A 172 -4.30 17.46 10.53
C VAL A 172 -3.98 16.52 9.39
N LYS A 173 -4.06 16.98 8.15
CA LYS A 173 -3.65 16.21 6.97
C LYS A 173 -2.12 16.06 6.94
N ILE A 174 -1.67 14.83 6.70
CA ILE A 174 -0.24 14.53 6.60
C ILE A 174 0.27 15.01 5.24
N ASN A 175 1.33 15.83 5.29
CA ASN A 175 2.08 16.25 4.10
C ASN A 175 3.33 15.36 3.95
N TYR A 176 3.27 14.41 3.03
CA TYR A 176 4.36 13.47 2.79
C TYR A 176 5.55 14.08 2.04
N SER A 177 5.37 15.24 1.37
CA SER A 177 6.49 15.92 0.70
C SER A 177 7.52 16.48 1.69
N SER A 178 7.10 16.78 2.93
CA SER A 178 7.96 17.30 3.98
C SER A 178 8.60 16.21 4.86
N LEU A 179 8.14 14.95 4.73
CA LEU A 179 8.66 13.85 5.53
C LEU A 179 10.14 13.61 5.21
N ASP A 180 10.99 13.71 6.22
CA ASP A 180 12.42 13.46 6.06
C ASP A 180 12.81 12.00 6.35
N VAL A 181 14.09 11.68 6.15
CA VAL A 181 14.61 10.32 6.34
C VAL A 181 14.57 9.89 7.81
N GLU A 182 14.75 10.84 8.75
CA GLU A 182 14.74 10.56 10.18
C GLU A 182 13.32 10.24 10.66
N GLU A 183 12.33 11.02 10.21
CA GLU A 183 10.91 10.77 10.50
C GLU A 183 10.46 9.44 9.90
N PHE A 184 10.88 9.14 8.67
CA PHE A 184 10.61 7.85 8.03
C PHE A 184 11.25 6.68 8.80
N GLY A 185 12.48 6.85 9.31
CA GLY A 185 13.16 5.88 10.17
C GLY A 185 12.45 5.67 11.51
N SER A 186 11.98 6.75 12.15
CA SER A 186 11.26 6.68 13.43
C SER A 186 9.93 5.92 13.31
N VAL A 187 9.21 6.08 12.20
CA VAL A 187 8.02 5.27 11.91
C VAL A 187 8.38 3.79 11.86
N TYR A 188 9.53 3.45 11.25
CA TYR A 188 9.99 2.06 11.17
C TYR A 188 10.26 1.46 12.54
N GLU A 189 11.03 2.13 13.36
CA GLU A 189 11.36 1.68 14.71
C GLU A 189 10.09 1.46 15.53
N GLY A 190 9.16 2.41 15.51
CA GLY A 190 7.89 2.29 16.22
C GLY A 190 7.03 1.10 15.78
N ILE A 191 7.05 0.75 14.49
CA ILE A 191 6.33 -0.43 14.00
C ILE A 191 7.02 -1.74 14.41
N LEU A 192 8.36 -1.77 14.45
CA LEU A 192 9.12 -2.97 14.81
C LEU A 192 8.98 -3.33 16.30
N GLU A 193 8.68 -2.38 17.17
CA GLU A 193 8.46 -2.62 18.59
C GLU A 193 7.15 -3.36 18.89
N MET A 194 6.18 -3.32 17.95
CA MET A 194 4.88 -3.97 18.13
C MET A 194 5.00 -5.48 17.96
N ARG A 195 4.38 -6.23 18.87
CA ARG A 195 4.33 -7.70 18.81
C ARG A 195 3.05 -8.16 18.12
N PRO A 196 3.11 -8.71 16.91
CA PRO A 196 1.93 -9.14 16.18
C PRO A 196 1.38 -10.45 16.75
N PHE A 197 0.06 -10.58 16.71
CA PHE A 197 -0.62 -11.86 16.93
C PHE A 197 -1.68 -12.09 15.85
N VAL A 198 -1.97 -13.36 15.59
CA VAL A 198 -3.11 -13.80 14.77
C VAL A 198 -3.90 -14.78 15.61
N GLN A 199 -5.19 -14.52 15.75
CA GLN A 199 -6.15 -15.44 16.38
C GLN A 199 -6.96 -16.11 15.26
N PRO A 200 -6.77 -17.43 15.05
CA PRO A 200 -7.59 -18.17 14.11
C PRO A 200 -9.05 -18.28 14.59
N GLY A 201 -9.98 -18.24 13.63
CA GLY A 201 -11.39 -18.43 13.88
C GLY A 201 -11.96 -19.62 13.13
N VAL A 202 -13.19 -20.04 13.47
CA VAL A 202 -13.90 -21.14 12.78
C VAL A 202 -14.37 -20.68 11.40
N ALA A 203 -14.98 -19.50 11.33
CA ALA A 203 -15.32 -18.84 10.07
C ALA A 203 -14.26 -17.79 9.71
N ALA A 204 -14.19 -17.43 8.41
CA ALA A 204 -13.28 -16.39 7.97
C ALA A 204 -13.47 -15.06 8.71
N SER A 205 -14.72 -14.71 9.03
CA SER A 205 -15.08 -13.51 9.79
C SER A 205 -14.52 -13.45 11.21
N ASP A 206 -14.13 -14.60 11.78
CA ASP A 206 -13.73 -14.72 13.17
C ASP A 206 -12.21 -14.60 13.35
N TRP A 207 -11.47 -14.55 12.25
CA TRP A 207 -10.02 -14.36 12.27
C TRP A 207 -9.67 -12.93 12.68
N GLN A 208 -8.65 -12.80 13.50
CA GLN A 208 -8.20 -11.49 13.97
C GLN A 208 -6.68 -11.37 13.90
N PHE A 209 -6.23 -10.22 13.37
CA PHE A 209 -4.84 -9.74 13.44
C PHE A 209 -4.78 -8.54 14.38
N GLY A 210 -3.75 -8.46 15.21
CA GLY A 210 -3.53 -7.32 16.10
C GLY A 210 -2.14 -7.29 16.68
N PHE A 211 -1.94 -6.37 17.63
CA PHE A 211 -0.69 -6.17 18.35
C PHE A 211 -0.93 -6.23 19.86
N VAL A 212 0.10 -6.73 20.58
CA VAL A 212 0.16 -6.78 22.05
C VAL A 212 1.20 -5.79 22.53
#